data_a362a7fc8e0e18cb248eef296095043b
#
_entry.id   a362a7fc8e0e18cb248eef296095043b
#
_cell.length_a   1.000
_cell.length_b   1.000
_cell.length_c   1.000
_cell.angle_alpha   90.00
_cell.angle_beta   90.00
_cell.angle_gamma   90.00
#
_symmetry.space_group_name_H-M   'P 1'
#
loop_
_entity.id
_entity.type
_entity.pdbx_description
1 polymer ?
#
loop_
_entity_poly.entity_id
_entity_poly.type
_entity_poly.pdbx_seq_one_letter_code
_entity_poly.pdbx_strand_id
1 'polypeptide(L)'
;MIHYLLMFLGMLAPLLFGVVGFVLAVDPTSRRPGVGILIDLKTGASSTASGEQRILLISVRNATPGSGAVETLYEAVANADAVGALAGYGGLAHLAAKRLFEEYPTATLDVLFMAAASGNQATGTITFDDATAVSVDQTVTVRIGGYSFTETWAVGETDVDIATKIVSRITALSKFLPVTAANGGGTLAAVTLTFKSKGKAGLDLRYSAALSEGTGGNVSTAAARLTGGTTEPDVTTCLTKMLGREWRLIVPTLSNADLAATAADKNMGLLMAHMKTNGTGIGALLQTVHVACTDSTTNAKALSAAIDFEYPSHHLARGAWSLPCEWAGAIVGAYARDTKADPNHPFIQQPLALARLVGTLDIATDGLLASEEEDLLAHGVSYIGRTAQGVPRFERPITTYYEDADGNADDRVLDVSKTFGMMSVGADLRTFMQRVGKGKKLAKTLPTGSTPIPPNIITEDSAKSLILGRLRSKHVADGVIRGDKLEEVVTDGSLIVQVDGTDETQLDVFLPLRIVPPLVKTSIVLVQA
;
A
#
# COMPACT_ATOMS: atom_id res chain seq x y z
N MET A 1 35.85 23.41 1.80
CA MET A 1 35.97 23.89 0.42
C MET A 1 36.22 22.78 -0.58
N ILE A 2 37.09 21.80 -0.31
CA ILE A 2 37.34 20.65 -1.18
C ILE A 2 36.10 19.74 -1.30
N HIS A 3 35.34 19.59 -0.26
CA HIS A 3 34.12 18.74 -0.24
C HIS A 3 33.01 19.27 -1.16
N TYR A 4 32.87 20.60 -1.26
CA TYR A 4 31.93 21.22 -2.21
C TYR A 4 32.43 21.20 -3.65
N LEU A 5 33.73 21.17 -3.86
CA LEU A 5 34.31 21.06 -5.19
C LEU A 5 34.12 19.65 -5.79
N LEU A 6 34.20 18.61 -4.97
CA LEU A 6 33.90 17.21 -5.38
C LEU A 6 32.41 17.01 -5.68
N MET A 7 31.52 17.64 -4.91
CA MET A 7 30.08 17.65 -5.25
C MET A 7 29.80 18.36 -6.57
N PHE A 8 30.49 19.47 -6.86
CA PHE A 8 30.31 20.22 -8.10
C PHE A 8 30.92 19.49 -9.32
N LEU A 9 32.06 18.80 -9.16
CA LEU A 9 32.61 17.95 -10.21
C LEU A 9 31.76 16.71 -10.48
N GLY A 10 31.12 16.14 -9.46
CA GLY A 10 30.15 15.05 -9.61
C GLY A 10 28.88 15.44 -10.35
N MET A 11 28.47 16.70 -10.27
CA MET A 11 27.32 17.23 -11.04
C MET A 11 27.67 17.66 -12.47
N LEU A 12 28.92 18.02 -12.76
CA LEU A 12 29.32 18.40 -14.12
C LEU A 12 29.75 17.23 -15.01
N ALA A 13 30.18 16.12 -14.44
CA ALA A 13 30.61 14.94 -15.18
C ALA A 13 29.47 14.30 -16.05
N PRO A 14 28.21 14.26 -15.61
CA PRO A 14 27.12 13.75 -16.44
C PRO A 14 26.86 14.54 -17.73
N LEU A 15 27.16 15.82 -17.71
CA LEU A 15 26.94 16.73 -18.85
C LEU A 15 27.98 16.59 -19.98
N LEU A 16 29.15 16.02 -19.70
CA LEU A 16 30.25 15.94 -20.65
C LEU A 16 30.51 14.54 -21.23
N PHE A 17 30.06 13.46 -20.51
CA PHE A 17 30.39 12.09 -20.93
C PHE A 17 29.23 11.08 -20.80
N GLY A 18 28.01 11.48 -20.45
CA GLY A 18 26.92 10.54 -20.21
C GLY A 18 27.20 9.55 -19.05
N VAL A 19 28.14 9.87 -18.17
CA VAL A 19 28.48 9.05 -17.03
C VAL A 19 27.47 9.32 -15.91
N VAL A 20 26.67 8.34 -15.58
CA VAL A 20 25.79 8.32 -14.44
C VAL A 20 26.62 8.60 -13.17
N GLY A 21 26.32 9.70 -12.48
CA GLY A 21 26.97 9.98 -11.19
C GLY A 21 26.65 8.87 -10.19
N PHE A 22 27.67 8.26 -9.59
CA PHE A 22 27.48 7.31 -8.51
C PHE A 22 26.91 8.02 -7.28
N VAL A 23 25.67 7.73 -6.93
CA VAL A 23 25.17 8.02 -5.60
C VAL A 23 25.65 6.88 -4.71
N LEU A 24 26.56 7.17 -3.78
CA LEU A 24 27.10 6.16 -2.88
C LEU A 24 25.98 5.59 -1.99
N ALA A 25 25.78 4.29 -2.04
CA ALA A 25 24.82 3.59 -1.20
C ALA A 25 25.26 3.55 0.28
N VAL A 26 26.51 3.87 0.56
CA VAL A 26 27.12 3.87 1.88
C VAL A 26 27.80 5.21 2.12
N ASP A 27 27.55 5.79 3.30
CA ASP A 27 28.31 6.96 3.76
C ASP A 27 29.78 6.58 3.93
N PRO A 28 30.73 7.19 3.19
CA PRO A 28 32.14 6.85 3.29
C PRO A 28 32.75 7.16 4.68
N THR A 29 32.05 7.92 5.51
CA THR A 29 32.46 8.17 6.91
C THR A 29 31.98 7.11 7.90
N SER A 30 31.10 6.20 7.47
CA SER A 30 30.55 5.14 8.33
C SER A 30 31.60 4.07 8.62
N ARG A 31 31.83 3.78 9.90
CA ARG A 31 32.69 2.68 10.36
C ARG A 31 31.93 1.38 10.66
N ARG A 32 30.63 1.34 10.34
CA ARG A 32 29.79 0.17 10.60
C ARG A 32 30.01 -0.87 9.50
N PRO A 33 30.31 -2.14 9.84
CA PRO A 33 30.35 -3.21 8.83
C PRO A 33 28.94 -3.49 8.30
N GLY A 34 28.83 -3.67 6.99
CA GLY A 34 27.54 -3.98 6.36
C GLY A 34 27.60 -3.88 4.84
N VAL A 35 26.50 -4.21 4.20
CA VAL A 35 26.29 -4.03 2.76
C VAL A 35 25.22 -2.96 2.60
N GLY A 36 25.60 -1.81 2.05
CA GLY A 36 24.66 -0.77 1.61
C GLY A 36 24.13 -1.12 0.22
N ILE A 37 22.85 -0.96 0.02
CA ILE A 37 22.22 -1.06 -1.29
C ILE A 37 21.41 0.20 -1.51
N LEU A 38 21.71 0.92 -2.59
CA LEU A 38 20.85 1.92 -3.15
C LEU A 38 20.10 1.27 -4.32
N ILE A 39 18.79 1.21 -4.21
CA ILE A 39 17.95 0.84 -5.35
C ILE A 39 17.52 2.12 -6.01
N ASP A 40 18.18 2.43 -7.13
CA ASP A 40 17.72 3.47 -8.03
C ASP A 40 16.80 2.84 -9.08
N LEU A 41 15.52 2.97 -8.84
CA LEU A 41 14.49 2.45 -9.72
C LEU A 41 14.42 3.22 -11.05
N LYS A 42 14.95 4.45 -11.07
CA LYS A 42 14.95 5.32 -12.25
C LYS A 42 16.06 4.96 -13.24
N THR A 43 17.17 4.44 -12.77
CA THR A 43 18.29 4.00 -13.62
C THR A 43 18.33 2.49 -13.88
N GLY A 44 17.44 1.72 -13.31
CA GLY A 44 17.17 0.34 -13.71
C GLY A 44 18.01 -0.73 -13.02
N ALA A 45 18.14 -0.72 -11.71
CA ALA A 45 18.77 -1.80 -10.96
C ALA A 45 17.82 -2.44 -9.92
N SER A 46 18.03 -3.66 -9.56
CA SER A 46 17.05 -4.56 -9.00
C SER A 46 17.48 -5.41 -7.81
N SER A 47 16.56 -6.12 -7.23
CA SER A 47 16.83 -7.04 -6.17
C SER A 47 15.78 -8.07 -5.72
N THR A 48 16.06 -9.30 -5.31
CA THR A 48 15.13 -10.26 -4.68
C THR A 48 15.55 -10.81 -3.34
N ALA A 49 14.60 -10.98 -2.38
CA ALA A 49 14.63 -12.08 -1.42
C ALA A 49 13.29 -12.81 -1.44
N SER A 50 13.32 -14.12 -1.59
CA SER A 50 12.21 -14.97 -1.19
C SER A 50 12.26 -15.06 0.34
N GLY A 51 11.34 -14.43 1.02
CA GLY A 51 11.20 -14.45 2.46
C GLY A 51 9.75 -14.19 2.83
N GLU A 52 9.40 -14.47 4.08
CA GLU A 52 8.09 -14.14 4.61
C GLU A 52 7.82 -12.64 4.43
N GLN A 53 6.70 -12.31 3.79
CA GLN A 53 6.30 -10.93 3.54
C GLN A 53 5.69 -10.37 4.84
N ARG A 54 6.54 -9.77 5.70
CA ARG A 54 6.02 -9.09 6.90
C ARG A 54 5.24 -7.86 6.50
N ILE A 55 4.03 -7.75 7.02
CA ILE A 55 3.09 -6.66 6.76
C ILE A 55 2.98 -5.83 8.04
N LEU A 56 3.01 -4.50 7.92
CA LEU A 56 2.72 -3.57 9.00
C LEU A 56 1.40 -2.86 8.74
N LEU A 57 0.44 -3.06 9.63
CA LEU A 57 -0.79 -2.27 9.69
C LEU A 57 -0.61 -1.11 10.66
N ILE A 58 -0.64 0.11 10.14
CA ILE A 58 -0.63 1.34 10.94
C ILE A 58 -2.06 1.88 11.01
N SER A 59 -2.64 1.95 12.20
CA SER A 59 -4.05 2.28 12.35
C SER A 59 -4.34 2.99 13.67
N VAL A 60 -5.56 3.47 13.83
CA VAL A 60 -6.08 3.98 15.08
C VAL A 60 -6.94 2.93 15.79
N ARG A 61 -7.02 3.06 17.12
CA ARG A 61 -7.98 2.28 17.92
C ARG A 61 -9.36 2.94 17.90
N ASN A 62 -10.38 2.19 18.25
CA ASN A 62 -11.71 2.73 18.51
C ASN A 62 -11.69 3.72 19.68
N ALA A 63 -12.68 4.61 19.77
CA ALA A 63 -12.86 5.50 20.91
C ALA A 63 -13.11 4.69 22.21
N THR A 64 -13.80 3.53 22.10
CA THR A 64 -13.81 2.50 23.11
C THR A 64 -12.89 1.37 22.66
N PRO A 65 -11.60 1.40 23.06
CA PRO A 65 -10.60 0.49 22.54
C PRO A 65 -10.69 -0.90 23.16
N GLY A 66 -10.03 -1.86 22.51
CA GLY A 66 -9.69 -3.15 23.11
C GLY A 66 -8.48 -3.03 24.07
N SER A 67 -7.76 -4.13 24.26
CA SER A 67 -6.65 -4.23 25.20
C SER A 67 -5.32 -3.60 24.69
N GLY A 68 -5.24 -3.25 23.39
CA GLY A 68 -4.02 -2.70 22.79
C GLY A 68 -3.70 -1.28 23.30
N ALA A 69 -2.44 -0.93 23.37
CA ALA A 69 -1.95 0.40 23.70
C ALA A 69 -1.52 1.15 22.42
N VAL A 70 -1.61 2.50 22.44
CA VAL A 70 -1.03 3.34 21.38
C VAL A 70 0.49 3.24 21.41
N GLU A 71 1.13 3.51 20.26
CA GLU A 71 2.58 3.53 20.12
C GLU A 71 3.28 2.23 20.52
N THR A 72 2.52 1.14 20.59
CA THR A 72 3.02 -0.20 20.90
C THR A 72 2.91 -1.08 19.68
N LEU A 73 4.02 -1.73 19.33
CA LEU A 73 4.07 -2.69 18.22
C LEU A 73 3.62 -4.07 18.73
N TYR A 74 2.62 -4.61 18.08
CA TYR A 74 2.13 -5.98 18.26
C TYR A 74 2.60 -6.83 17.10
N GLU A 75 3.51 -7.75 17.37
CA GLU A 75 4.15 -8.58 16.35
C GLU A 75 3.38 -9.89 16.12
N ALA A 76 3.37 -10.36 14.88
CA ALA A 76 2.82 -11.64 14.44
C ALA A 76 1.38 -11.88 14.95
N VAL A 77 0.52 -10.90 14.78
CA VAL A 77 -0.90 -11.00 15.17
C VAL A 77 -1.59 -12.05 14.29
N ALA A 78 -2.17 -13.07 14.91
CA ALA A 78 -2.53 -14.32 14.25
C ALA A 78 -3.74 -14.23 13.29
N ASN A 79 -4.66 -13.29 13.52
CA ASN A 79 -5.89 -13.15 12.73
C ASN A 79 -6.59 -11.82 13.01
N ALA A 80 -7.65 -11.54 12.24
CA ALA A 80 -8.44 -10.31 12.38
C ALA A 80 -9.12 -10.15 13.74
N ASP A 81 -9.59 -11.24 14.35
CA ASP A 81 -10.22 -11.17 15.67
C ASP A 81 -9.23 -10.76 16.76
N ALA A 82 -7.96 -11.19 16.66
CA ALA A 82 -6.90 -10.72 17.55
C ALA A 82 -6.65 -9.22 17.39
N VAL A 83 -6.66 -8.70 16.16
CA VAL A 83 -6.60 -7.24 15.91
C VAL A 83 -7.83 -6.55 16.50
N GLY A 84 -9.02 -7.13 16.34
CA GLY A 84 -10.26 -6.62 16.94
C GLY A 84 -10.22 -6.57 18.48
N ALA A 85 -9.62 -7.56 19.12
CA ALA A 85 -9.42 -7.57 20.57
C ALA A 85 -8.45 -6.47 21.04
N LEU A 86 -7.45 -6.12 20.25
CA LEU A 86 -6.49 -5.05 20.54
C LEU A 86 -7.09 -3.65 20.26
N ALA A 87 -7.64 -3.45 19.07
CA ALA A 87 -8.09 -2.14 18.59
C ALA A 87 -9.53 -1.78 18.97
N GLY A 88 -10.35 -2.79 19.21
CA GLY A 88 -11.81 -2.72 19.26
C GLY A 88 -12.44 -3.23 17.96
N TYR A 89 -13.46 -4.07 18.10
CA TYR A 89 -14.14 -4.69 16.98
C TYR A 89 -14.88 -3.68 16.09
N GLY A 90 -14.91 -3.94 14.79
CA GLY A 90 -15.58 -3.11 13.80
C GLY A 90 -14.86 -1.80 13.45
N GLY A 91 -13.75 -1.48 14.12
CA GLY A 91 -12.94 -0.30 13.81
C GLY A 91 -12.03 -0.49 12.60
N LEU A 92 -11.36 0.58 12.20
CA LEU A 92 -10.51 0.63 11.01
C LEU A 92 -9.46 -0.49 10.97
N ALA A 93 -8.72 -0.68 12.07
CA ALA A 93 -7.71 -1.72 12.18
C ALA A 93 -8.29 -3.13 11.99
N HIS A 94 -9.43 -3.40 12.68
CA HIS A 94 -10.08 -4.71 12.58
C HIS A 94 -10.61 -4.98 11.17
N LEU A 95 -11.25 -4.00 10.54
CA LEU A 95 -11.82 -4.15 9.19
C LEU A 95 -10.71 -4.32 8.14
N ALA A 96 -9.63 -3.54 8.22
CA ALA A 96 -8.47 -3.70 7.34
C ALA A 96 -7.83 -5.10 7.49
N ALA A 97 -7.57 -5.52 8.73
CA ALA A 97 -7.02 -6.85 9.02
C ALA A 97 -7.95 -7.97 8.56
N LYS A 98 -9.27 -7.81 8.72
CA LYS A 98 -10.24 -8.80 8.25
C LYS A 98 -10.10 -9.03 6.75
N ARG A 99 -10.03 -7.95 5.96
CA ARG A 99 -9.87 -8.08 4.50
C ARG A 99 -8.51 -8.65 4.12
N LEU A 100 -7.46 -8.27 4.83
CA LEU A 100 -6.12 -8.80 4.62
C LEU A 100 -6.07 -10.32 4.85
N PHE A 101 -6.62 -10.80 5.96
CA PHE A 101 -6.63 -12.24 6.27
C PHE A 101 -7.64 -13.03 5.42
N GLU A 102 -8.68 -12.41 4.87
CA GLU A 102 -9.56 -13.03 3.88
C GLU A 102 -8.81 -13.30 2.56
N GLU A 103 -7.89 -12.40 2.14
CA GLU A 103 -7.03 -12.61 0.98
C GLU A 103 -5.86 -13.55 1.27
N TYR A 104 -5.23 -13.41 2.43
CA TYR A 104 -4.05 -14.18 2.81
C TYR A 104 -4.17 -14.68 4.26
N PRO A 105 -4.83 -15.85 4.48
CA PRO A 105 -5.10 -16.37 5.83
C PRO A 105 -3.85 -16.66 6.68
N THR A 106 -2.70 -16.89 6.06
CA THR A 106 -1.43 -17.18 6.73
C THR A 106 -0.46 -16.00 6.73
N ALA A 107 -0.97 -14.77 6.58
CA ALA A 107 -0.16 -13.56 6.59
C ALA A 107 0.53 -13.36 7.95
N THR A 108 1.78 -12.88 7.91
CA THR A 108 2.47 -12.38 9.11
C THR A 108 2.20 -10.89 9.23
N LEU A 109 1.29 -10.54 10.11
CA LEU A 109 0.81 -9.19 10.35
C LEU A 109 1.34 -8.64 11.66
N ASP A 110 2.02 -7.50 11.59
CA ASP A 110 2.34 -6.66 12.74
C ASP A 110 1.37 -5.47 12.77
N VAL A 111 1.02 -5.02 13.95
CA VAL A 111 0.07 -3.92 14.12
C VAL A 111 0.67 -2.84 15.02
N LEU A 112 0.58 -1.60 14.56
CA LEU A 112 1.05 -0.43 15.30
C LEU A 112 -0.05 0.62 15.36
N PHE A 113 -0.41 1.04 16.57
CA PHE A 113 -1.50 1.99 16.75
C PHE A 113 -0.99 3.42 16.89
N MET A 114 -1.48 4.29 16.00
CA MET A 114 -1.33 5.75 16.12
C MET A 114 -2.10 6.28 17.34
N ALA A 115 -1.67 7.41 17.86
CA ALA A 115 -2.49 8.18 18.79
C ALA A 115 -3.83 8.55 18.12
N ALA A 116 -4.91 8.48 18.90
CA ALA A 116 -6.22 8.86 18.38
C ALA A 116 -6.24 10.36 18.03
N ALA A 117 -6.96 10.71 16.97
CA ALA A 117 -7.21 12.11 16.66
C ALA A 117 -7.83 12.85 17.85
N SER A 118 -7.45 14.10 18.06
CA SER A 118 -7.98 14.95 19.14
C SER A 118 -9.41 15.42 18.88
N GLY A 119 -9.88 15.31 17.63
CA GLY A 119 -11.16 15.81 17.19
C GLY A 119 -12.37 14.92 17.53
N ASN A 120 -13.48 15.26 16.91
CA ASN A 120 -14.76 14.58 17.11
C ASN A 120 -14.87 13.32 16.25
N GLN A 121 -15.74 12.41 16.66
CA GLN A 121 -16.21 11.30 15.83
C GLN A 121 -17.20 11.82 14.78
N ALA A 122 -17.20 11.22 13.60
CA ALA A 122 -18.21 11.50 12.60
C ALA A 122 -19.55 10.87 12.99
N THR A 123 -20.64 11.57 12.68
CA THR A 123 -22.00 11.14 12.99
C THR A 123 -22.90 11.20 11.77
N GLY A 124 -23.99 10.46 11.78
CA GLY A 124 -25.05 10.50 10.78
C GLY A 124 -26.40 10.17 11.42
N THR A 125 -27.47 10.55 10.77
CA THR A 125 -28.82 10.34 11.30
C THR A 125 -29.69 9.68 10.23
N ILE A 126 -30.43 8.65 10.66
CA ILE A 126 -31.54 8.06 9.92
C ILE A 126 -32.80 8.45 10.67
N THR A 127 -33.73 9.11 9.99
CA THR A 127 -34.99 9.57 10.58
C THR A 127 -36.15 8.76 10.03
N PHE A 128 -37.02 8.28 10.91
CA PHE A 128 -38.26 7.61 10.61
C PHE A 128 -39.41 8.57 10.94
N ASP A 129 -40.45 8.58 10.12
CA ASP A 129 -41.61 9.43 10.30
C ASP A 129 -42.86 8.61 9.95
N ASP A 130 -43.77 8.49 10.89
CA ASP A 130 -45.05 7.79 10.76
C ASP A 130 -46.25 8.76 10.69
N ALA A 131 -46.05 9.99 10.19
CA ALA A 131 -47.11 11.00 10.04
C ALA A 131 -48.36 10.45 9.33
N THR A 132 -48.18 9.40 8.53
CA THR A 132 -49.25 8.55 8.03
C THR A 132 -49.01 7.14 8.52
N ALA A 133 -49.86 6.63 9.40
CA ALA A 133 -49.69 5.29 9.98
C ALA A 133 -49.43 4.23 8.93
N VAL A 134 -48.46 3.33 9.24
CA VAL A 134 -48.11 2.19 8.37
C VAL A 134 -49.34 1.28 8.23
N SER A 135 -49.88 1.20 7.02
CA SER A 135 -51.11 0.44 6.71
C SER A 135 -50.83 -0.99 6.20
N VAL A 136 -49.60 -1.26 5.80
CA VAL A 136 -49.12 -2.57 5.34
C VAL A 136 -47.70 -2.76 5.88
N ASP A 137 -47.31 -3.95 6.28
CA ASP A 137 -45.96 -4.26 6.70
C ASP A 137 -44.95 -3.83 5.64
N GLN A 138 -43.98 -3.02 6.02
CA GLN A 138 -42.93 -2.51 5.15
C GLN A 138 -41.58 -3.07 5.56
N THR A 139 -40.68 -3.21 4.60
CA THR A 139 -39.30 -3.60 4.87
C THR A 139 -38.41 -2.38 4.79
N VAL A 140 -37.73 -2.07 5.90
CA VAL A 140 -36.67 -1.07 5.96
C VAL A 140 -35.34 -1.74 5.63
N THR A 141 -34.71 -1.32 4.56
CA THR A 141 -33.36 -1.74 4.19
C THR A 141 -32.37 -0.67 4.63
N VAL A 142 -31.47 -1.02 5.56
CA VAL A 142 -30.39 -0.14 6.00
C VAL A 142 -29.08 -0.66 5.47
N ARG A 143 -28.30 0.23 4.89
CA ARG A 143 -26.95 -0.04 4.41
C ARG A 143 -25.96 0.88 5.12
N ILE A 144 -24.89 0.30 5.68
CA ILE A 144 -23.80 1.02 6.36
C ILE A 144 -22.49 0.47 5.85
N GLY A 145 -21.76 1.27 5.06
CA GLY A 145 -20.59 0.79 4.35
C GLY A 145 -20.91 -0.43 3.48
N GLY A 146 -20.08 -1.45 3.54
CA GLY A 146 -20.27 -2.70 2.80
C GLY A 146 -21.37 -3.64 3.35
N TYR A 147 -22.04 -3.30 4.45
CA TYR A 147 -23.03 -4.16 5.10
C TYR A 147 -24.44 -3.65 4.83
N SER A 148 -25.37 -4.60 4.57
CA SER A 148 -26.80 -4.32 4.41
C SER A 148 -27.61 -5.30 5.25
N PHE A 149 -28.67 -4.80 5.84
CA PHE A 149 -29.63 -5.61 6.58
C PHE A 149 -31.04 -5.02 6.45
N THR A 150 -32.03 -5.82 6.75
CA THR A 150 -33.43 -5.45 6.67
C THR A 150 -34.13 -5.65 7.99
N GLU A 151 -35.09 -4.79 8.31
CA GLU A 151 -36.01 -4.93 9.43
C GLU A 151 -37.44 -4.66 8.96
N THR A 152 -38.43 -5.31 9.59
CA THR A 152 -39.83 -5.08 9.25
C THR A 152 -40.40 -3.98 10.12
N TRP A 153 -41.00 -3.00 9.48
CA TRP A 153 -41.86 -2.00 10.09
C TRP A 153 -43.31 -2.48 9.96
N ALA A 154 -43.83 -3.09 11.01
CA ALA A 154 -45.12 -3.76 10.98
C ALA A 154 -46.27 -2.77 11.17
N VAL A 155 -47.45 -3.15 10.69
CA VAL A 155 -48.69 -2.39 10.93
C VAL A 155 -48.92 -2.16 12.40
N GLY A 156 -49.14 -0.92 12.79
CA GLY A 156 -49.37 -0.48 14.18
C GLY A 156 -48.11 -0.20 15.00
N GLU A 157 -46.93 -0.41 14.44
CA GLU A 157 -45.68 0.03 15.07
C GLU A 157 -45.43 1.52 14.77
N THR A 158 -44.90 2.21 15.77
CA THR A 158 -44.53 3.62 15.67
C THR A 158 -43.15 3.77 15.05
N ASP A 159 -42.79 5.00 14.65
CA ASP A 159 -41.46 5.38 14.21
C ASP A 159 -40.38 5.10 15.27
N VAL A 160 -40.72 5.19 16.57
CA VAL A 160 -39.84 4.86 17.70
C VAL A 160 -39.56 3.36 17.76
N ASP A 161 -40.56 2.53 17.45
CA ASP A 161 -40.42 1.07 17.49
C ASP A 161 -39.45 0.60 16.39
N ILE A 162 -39.60 1.06 15.16
CA ILE A 162 -38.68 0.70 14.09
C ILE A 162 -37.26 1.24 14.34
N ALA A 163 -37.13 2.47 14.84
CA ALA A 163 -35.82 3.02 15.21
C ALA A 163 -35.12 2.15 16.26
N THR A 164 -35.86 1.69 17.28
CA THR A 164 -35.36 0.81 18.33
C THR A 164 -34.89 -0.56 17.76
N LYS A 165 -35.64 -1.13 16.84
CA LYS A 165 -35.25 -2.37 16.12
C LYS A 165 -33.94 -2.15 15.35
N ILE A 166 -33.81 -1.06 14.62
CA ILE A 166 -32.59 -0.73 13.86
C ILE A 166 -31.40 -0.55 14.80
N VAL A 167 -31.54 0.16 15.92
CA VAL A 167 -30.46 0.31 16.92
C VAL A 167 -30.06 -1.06 17.47
N SER A 168 -31.02 -1.91 17.80
CA SER A 168 -30.78 -3.27 18.32
C SER A 168 -30.03 -4.11 17.30
N ARG A 169 -30.42 -4.02 16.01
CA ARG A 169 -29.75 -4.73 14.92
C ARG A 169 -28.31 -4.27 14.70
N ILE A 170 -28.07 -2.96 14.69
CA ILE A 170 -26.73 -2.38 14.59
C ILE A 170 -25.85 -2.83 15.76
N THR A 171 -26.42 -2.86 16.98
CA THR A 171 -25.71 -3.32 18.17
C THR A 171 -25.34 -4.79 18.07
N ALA A 172 -26.24 -5.65 17.58
CA ALA A 172 -25.95 -7.07 17.34
C ALA A 172 -24.87 -7.28 16.28
N LEU A 173 -24.78 -6.39 15.28
CA LEU A 173 -23.77 -6.40 14.23
C LEU A 173 -22.52 -5.60 14.58
N SER A 174 -22.36 -5.15 15.82
CA SER A 174 -21.28 -4.24 16.23
C SER A 174 -19.87 -4.75 15.95
N LYS A 175 -19.65 -6.06 15.91
CA LYS A 175 -18.34 -6.64 15.50
C LYS A 175 -17.95 -6.33 14.06
N PHE A 176 -18.91 -6.06 13.19
CA PHE A 176 -18.70 -5.92 11.76
C PHE A 176 -18.89 -4.50 11.26
N LEU A 177 -19.63 -3.68 12.00
CA LEU A 177 -19.95 -2.31 11.61
C LEU A 177 -18.99 -1.30 12.24
N PRO A 178 -18.54 -0.29 11.46
CA PRO A 178 -17.65 0.76 11.98
C PRO A 178 -18.35 1.84 12.80
N VAL A 179 -19.64 1.64 13.11
CA VAL A 179 -20.47 2.58 13.88
C VAL A 179 -21.07 1.92 15.11
N THR A 180 -21.41 2.77 16.08
CA THR A 180 -22.41 2.50 17.11
C THR A 180 -23.69 3.24 16.76
N ALA A 181 -24.82 2.81 17.30
CA ALA A 181 -26.11 3.47 17.11
C ALA A 181 -26.79 3.74 18.45
N ALA A 182 -27.52 4.83 18.50
CA ALA A 182 -28.38 5.20 19.63
C ALA A 182 -29.67 5.86 19.09
N ASN A 183 -30.78 5.72 19.83
CA ASN A 183 -31.97 6.49 19.52
C ASN A 183 -31.70 7.98 19.75
N GLY A 184 -32.04 8.82 18.80
CA GLY A 184 -31.97 10.27 18.94
C GLY A 184 -32.98 10.73 20.00
N GLY A 185 -32.52 11.55 20.96
CA GLY A 185 -33.45 12.17 21.92
C GLY A 185 -34.29 13.24 21.21
N GLY A 186 -35.60 13.09 21.16
CA GLY A 186 -36.50 14.06 20.55
C GLY A 186 -37.88 13.47 20.23
N THR A 187 -38.71 14.29 19.61
CA THR A 187 -40.08 13.94 19.19
C THR A 187 -40.13 13.07 17.93
N LEU A 188 -39.02 12.94 17.24
CA LEU A 188 -38.86 12.10 16.05
C LEU A 188 -38.05 10.87 16.35
N ALA A 189 -38.41 9.74 15.81
CA ALA A 189 -37.63 8.53 15.88
C ALA A 189 -36.41 8.64 14.96
N ALA A 190 -35.34 9.04 15.52
CA ALA A 190 -34.07 9.16 14.83
C ALA A 190 -33.07 8.15 15.37
N VAL A 191 -32.33 7.50 14.49
CA VAL A 191 -31.18 6.67 14.82
C VAL A 191 -29.92 7.47 14.54
N THR A 192 -29.20 7.84 15.59
CA THR A 192 -27.90 8.48 15.48
C THR A 192 -26.81 7.42 15.34
N LEU A 193 -26.11 7.45 14.22
CA LEU A 193 -24.91 6.66 13.96
C LEU A 193 -23.69 7.45 14.41
N THR A 194 -22.77 6.82 15.15
CA THR A 194 -21.51 7.41 15.57
C THR A 194 -20.36 6.51 15.12
N PHE A 195 -19.42 7.07 14.37
CA PHE A 195 -18.25 6.33 13.92
C PHE A 195 -17.36 5.92 15.11
N LYS A 196 -16.83 4.71 15.12
CA LYS A 196 -16.13 4.16 16.29
C LYS A 196 -14.78 4.80 16.58
N SER A 197 -14.11 5.33 15.57
CA SER A 197 -12.84 6.02 15.73
C SER A 197 -13.05 7.54 15.65
N LYS A 198 -12.22 8.29 16.35
CA LYS A 198 -12.17 9.75 16.22
C LYS A 198 -11.46 10.14 14.93
N GLY A 199 -11.74 11.35 14.42
CA GLY A 199 -11.09 11.92 13.27
C GLY A 199 -11.93 11.87 11.99
N LYS A 200 -11.32 12.23 10.88
CA LYS A 200 -11.99 12.36 9.59
C LYS A 200 -12.28 11.04 8.88
N ALA A 201 -11.68 9.92 9.27
CA ALA A 201 -11.89 8.64 8.62
C ALA A 201 -13.38 8.21 8.55
N GLY A 202 -14.20 8.67 9.51
CA GLY A 202 -15.64 8.44 9.47
C GLY A 202 -16.37 9.17 8.34
N LEU A 203 -15.80 10.25 7.78
CA LEU A 203 -16.36 10.97 6.65
C LEU A 203 -16.39 10.12 5.36
N ASP A 204 -15.59 9.07 5.32
CA ASP A 204 -15.54 8.15 4.18
C ASP A 204 -16.67 7.12 4.21
N LEU A 205 -17.34 6.95 5.36
CA LEU A 205 -18.40 5.97 5.52
C LEU A 205 -19.70 6.44 4.88
N ARG A 206 -20.16 5.67 3.90
CA ARG A 206 -21.49 5.86 3.27
C ARG A 206 -22.54 5.10 4.07
N TYR A 207 -23.75 5.66 4.17
CA TYR A 207 -24.91 5.00 4.74
C TYR A 207 -26.18 5.39 4.00
N SER A 208 -27.16 4.53 4.01
CA SER A 208 -28.49 4.81 3.46
C SER A 208 -29.55 3.98 4.17
N ALA A 209 -30.76 4.46 4.12
CA ALA A 209 -31.94 3.71 4.51
C ALA A 209 -33.03 3.90 3.45
N ALA A 210 -33.76 2.85 3.14
CA ALA A 210 -34.82 2.86 2.14
C ALA A 210 -35.97 1.97 2.60
N LEU A 211 -37.20 2.35 2.26
CA LEU A 211 -38.39 1.52 2.44
C LEU A 211 -38.66 0.70 1.17
N SER A 212 -39.21 -0.49 1.34
CA SER A 212 -39.91 -1.17 0.25
C SER A 212 -41.15 -0.36 -0.16
N GLU A 213 -41.61 -0.58 -1.38
CA GLU A 213 -42.87 0.07 -1.85
C GLU A 213 -44.03 -0.26 -0.88
N GLY A 214 -44.71 0.78 -0.40
CA GLY A 214 -45.80 0.68 0.56
C GLY A 214 -46.42 2.04 0.83
N THR A 215 -47.57 2.09 1.46
CA THR A 215 -48.26 3.31 1.87
C THR A 215 -48.14 3.53 3.38
N GLY A 216 -47.75 4.72 3.77
CA GLY A 216 -47.51 5.10 5.16
C GLY A 216 -46.03 4.87 5.58
N GLY A 217 -45.59 5.69 6.48
CA GLY A 217 -44.19 5.74 6.91
C GLY A 217 -43.25 6.38 5.90
N ASN A 218 -42.23 7.01 6.39
CA ASN A 218 -41.15 7.58 5.60
C ASN A 218 -39.80 7.34 6.29
N VAL A 219 -38.72 7.20 5.48
CA VAL A 219 -37.37 7.12 5.98
C VAL A 219 -36.47 8.07 5.20
N SER A 220 -35.64 8.80 5.93
CA SER A 220 -34.67 9.71 5.33
C SER A 220 -33.31 9.60 6.01
N THR A 221 -32.26 9.99 5.30
CA THR A 221 -30.91 10.13 5.83
C THR A 221 -30.46 11.57 5.71
N ALA A 222 -29.83 12.10 6.75
CA ALA A 222 -29.38 13.49 6.78
C ALA A 222 -28.32 13.80 5.69
N ALA A 223 -27.53 12.82 5.30
CA ALA A 223 -26.51 12.91 4.26
C ALA A 223 -26.19 11.51 3.71
N ALA A 224 -25.50 11.44 2.56
CA ALA A 224 -25.03 10.17 2.00
C ALA A 224 -23.81 9.58 2.72
N ARG A 225 -23.10 10.41 3.50
CA ARG A 225 -21.92 10.03 4.32
C ARG A 225 -22.06 10.62 5.72
N LEU A 226 -21.31 10.05 6.68
CA LEU A 226 -21.21 10.65 8.00
C LEU A 226 -20.53 12.03 7.92
N THR A 227 -20.83 12.90 8.86
CA THR A 227 -20.34 14.29 8.93
C THR A 227 -19.78 14.61 10.31
N GLY A 228 -19.09 15.75 10.47
CA GLY A 228 -18.65 16.27 11.76
C GLY A 228 -17.35 15.66 12.31
N GLY A 229 -16.76 14.67 11.65
CA GLY A 229 -15.42 14.19 11.99
C GLY A 229 -14.36 15.26 11.75
N THR A 230 -13.50 15.51 12.73
CA THR A 230 -12.48 16.54 12.66
C THR A 230 -11.12 16.01 13.04
N THR A 231 -10.06 16.67 12.57
CA THR A 231 -8.65 16.31 12.75
C THR A 231 -8.27 14.95 12.16
N GLU A 232 -7.00 14.71 11.98
CA GLU A 232 -6.45 13.40 11.60
C GLU A 232 -5.60 12.83 12.75
N PRO A 233 -5.42 11.51 12.83
CA PRO A 233 -4.43 10.91 13.71
C PRO A 233 -3.01 11.32 13.25
N ASP A 234 -2.02 11.14 14.12
CA ASP A 234 -0.63 11.47 13.84
C ASP A 234 0.23 10.19 13.78
N VAL A 235 0.95 10.01 12.68
CA VAL A 235 1.84 8.86 12.46
C VAL A 235 3.24 9.05 13.06
N THR A 236 3.62 10.28 13.45
CA THR A 236 4.99 10.65 13.83
C THR A 236 5.59 9.73 14.89
N THR A 237 4.82 9.41 15.92
CA THR A 237 5.28 8.52 17.00
C THR A 237 5.44 7.08 16.53
N CYS A 238 4.64 6.64 15.56
CA CYS A 238 4.78 5.32 14.93
C CYS A 238 6.09 5.21 14.16
N LEU A 239 6.52 6.26 13.47
CA LEU A 239 7.76 6.24 12.68
C LEU A 239 8.98 5.95 13.56
N THR A 240 9.01 6.44 14.80
CA THR A 240 10.10 6.13 15.74
C THR A 240 10.16 4.65 16.11
N LYS A 241 9.01 3.96 16.17
CA LYS A 241 8.92 2.52 16.44
C LYS A 241 9.27 1.66 15.22
N MET A 242 9.24 2.25 14.04
CA MET A 242 9.61 1.59 12.79
C MET A 242 11.11 1.60 12.53
N LEU A 243 11.88 2.41 13.21
CA LEU A 243 13.33 2.52 13.01
C LEU A 243 14.04 1.18 13.22
N GLY A 244 14.90 0.81 12.27
CA GLY A 244 15.69 -0.41 12.33
C GLY A 244 14.93 -1.72 12.09
N ARG A 245 13.66 -1.64 11.69
CA ARG A 245 12.82 -2.80 11.38
C ARG A 245 12.37 -2.76 9.92
N GLU A 246 12.34 -3.90 9.26
CA GLU A 246 11.93 -4.02 7.87
C GLU A 246 10.56 -4.68 7.76
N TRP A 247 9.60 -3.97 7.19
CA TRP A 247 8.33 -4.50 6.71
C TRP A 247 8.25 -4.26 5.22
N ARG A 248 8.06 -5.32 4.47
CA ARG A 248 7.98 -5.21 3.02
C ARG A 248 6.77 -4.39 2.57
N LEU A 249 5.65 -4.54 3.28
CA LEU A 249 4.36 -3.98 2.94
C LEU A 249 3.79 -3.21 4.13
N ILE A 250 3.46 -1.95 3.94
CA ILE A 250 2.88 -1.08 4.97
C ILE A 250 1.48 -0.65 4.53
N VAL A 251 0.52 -0.82 5.42
CA VAL A 251 -0.89 -0.44 5.23
C VAL A 251 -1.26 0.60 6.27
N PRO A 252 -1.23 1.89 5.94
CA PRO A 252 -1.80 2.91 6.82
C PRO A 252 -3.32 3.02 6.58
N THR A 253 -4.12 3.09 7.66
CA THR A 253 -5.57 3.31 7.56
C THR A 253 -5.90 4.79 7.54
N LEU A 254 -5.47 5.48 6.50
CA LEU A 254 -5.70 6.91 6.31
C LEU A 254 -7.08 7.18 5.72
N SER A 255 -7.64 8.36 6.01
CA SER A 255 -8.88 8.84 5.38
C SER A 255 -8.61 9.38 3.97
N ASN A 256 -9.64 9.47 3.13
CA ASN A 256 -9.53 10.18 1.85
C ASN A 256 -9.06 11.64 2.05
N ALA A 257 -9.50 12.28 3.13
CA ALA A 257 -9.11 13.65 3.45
C ALA A 257 -7.64 13.77 3.88
N ASP A 258 -7.10 12.79 4.62
CA ASP A 258 -5.69 12.74 5.00
C ASP A 258 -4.80 12.44 3.77
N LEU A 259 -5.24 11.51 2.94
CA LEU A 259 -4.57 11.19 1.68
C LEU A 259 -4.50 12.41 0.75
N ALA A 260 -5.56 13.23 0.67
CA ALA A 260 -5.59 14.45 -0.13
C ALA A 260 -4.73 15.58 0.43
N ALA A 261 -4.21 15.46 1.65
CA ALA A 261 -3.34 16.46 2.28
C ALA A 261 -1.87 16.16 1.98
N THR A 262 -1.27 16.95 1.13
CA THR A 262 0.03 16.70 0.50
C THR A 262 1.21 17.38 1.17
N ALA A 263 0.97 18.17 2.24
CA ALA A 263 2.03 18.84 2.97
C ALA A 263 2.98 17.82 3.63
N ALA A 264 4.26 18.17 3.72
CA ALA A 264 5.29 17.31 4.30
C ALA A 264 5.05 16.93 5.78
N ASP A 265 4.18 17.67 6.46
CA ASP A 265 3.72 17.41 7.83
C ASP A 265 2.52 16.47 7.93
N LYS A 266 1.96 16.01 6.82
CA LYS A 266 0.84 15.07 6.78
C LYS A 266 1.31 13.62 6.79
N ASN A 267 0.44 12.72 7.25
CA ASN A 267 0.80 11.34 7.50
C ASN A 267 1.43 10.65 6.28
N MET A 268 0.91 10.87 5.08
CA MET A 268 1.51 10.27 3.88
C MET A 268 2.88 10.87 3.56
N GLY A 269 3.04 12.20 3.67
CA GLY A 269 4.33 12.88 3.49
C GLY A 269 5.39 12.40 4.50
N LEU A 270 5.00 12.22 5.76
CA LEU A 270 5.87 11.70 6.82
C LEU A 270 6.29 10.24 6.55
N LEU A 271 5.36 9.39 6.12
CA LEU A 271 5.67 8.00 5.72
C LEU A 271 6.64 7.96 4.52
N MET A 272 6.44 8.82 3.52
CA MET A 272 7.34 8.92 2.38
C MET A 272 8.74 9.40 2.79
N ALA A 273 8.84 10.43 3.64
CA ALA A 273 10.11 10.89 4.17
C ALA A 273 10.84 9.79 4.96
N HIS A 274 10.09 9.01 5.75
CA HIS A 274 10.62 7.83 6.44
C HIS A 274 11.18 6.79 5.46
N MET A 275 10.44 6.45 4.41
CA MET A 275 10.91 5.49 3.39
C MET A 275 12.15 6.00 2.67
N LYS A 276 12.17 7.27 2.25
CA LYS A 276 13.33 7.90 1.59
C LYS A 276 14.57 7.86 2.48
N THR A 277 14.42 8.21 3.76
CA THR A 277 15.53 8.25 4.71
C THR A 277 16.06 6.87 5.04
N ASN A 278 15.17 5.88 5.23
CA ASN A 278 15.57 4.53 5.66
C ASN A 278 15.81 3.56 4.49
N GLY A 279 15.47 3.96 3.26
CA GLY A 279 15.65 3.15 2.05
C GLY A 279 17.07 3.16 1.49
N THR A 280 17.99 3.91 2.07
CA THR A 280 19.36 4.10 1.57
C THR A 280 20.42 3.71 2.62
N GLY A 281 21.65 3.50 2.18
CA GLY A 281 22.79 3.25 3.04
C GLY A 281 22.93 1.82 3.57
N ILE A 282 23.85 1.65 4.52
CA ILE A 282 24.07 0.37 5.20
C ILE A 282 22.86 0.02 6.07
N GLY A 283 22.21 -1.10 5.78
CA GLY A 283 21.00 -1.50 6.48
C GLY A 283 19.74 -0.82 5.96
N ALA A 284 19.75 -0.33 4.71
CA ALA A 284 18.58 0.20 4.03
C ALA A 284 17.37 -0.74 4.17
N LEU A 285 16.24 -0.18 4.56
CA LEU A 285 14.99 -0.90 4.77
C LEU A 285 14.12 -0.73 3.51
N LEU A 286 13.91 -1.83 2.79
CA LEU A 286 13.14 -1.84 1.56
C LEU A 286 11.65 -2.01 1.89
N GLN A 287 10.92 -0.91 1.91
CA GLN A 287 9.53 -0.84 2.34
C GLN A 287 8.65 -0.21 1.26
N THR A 288 7.42 -0.67 1.14
CA THR A 288 6.40 -0.08 0.27
C THR A 288 5.17 0.30 1.07
N VAL A 289 4.49 1.37 0.68
CA VAL A 289 3.24 1.81 1.29
C VAL A 289 2.10 1.69 0.29
N HIS A 290 1.01 1.07 0.71
CA HIS A 290 -0.14 0.84 -0.15
C HIS A 290 -1.38 1.46 0.47
N VAL A 291 -2.01 2.35 -0.28
CA VAL A 291 -3.21 3.06 0.13
C VAL A 291 -4.33 2.87 -0.88
N ALA A 292 -5.54 3.02 -0.44
CA ALA A 292 -6.70 3.04 -1.31
C ALA A 292 -7.58 4.25 -0.99
N CYS A 293 -8.30 4.76 -1.98
CA CYS A 293 -9.31 5.79 -1.82
C CYS A 293 -10.63 5.37 -2.49
N THR A 294 -11.71 6.00 -2.07
CA THR A 294 -13.07 5.77 -2.60
C THR A 294 -13.68 7.07 -3.12
N ASP A 295 -12.84 8.04 -3.44
CA ASP A 295 -13.20 9.39 -3.84
C ASP A 295 -13.31 9.53 -5.38
N SER A 296 -13.36 10.76 -5.88
CA SER A 296 -13.39 11.08 -7.29
C SER A 296 -12.06 10.79 -8.01
N THR A 297 -12.13 10.64 -9.32
CA THR A 297 -10.93 10.52 -10.18
C THR A 297 -10.01 11.74 -10.05
N THR A 298 -10.60 12.94 -9.92
CA THR A 298 -9.86 14.20 -9.77
C THR A 298 -9.03 14.21 -8.49
N ASN A 299 -9.65 13.85 -7.35
CA ASN A 299 -8.95 13.80 -6.07
C ASN A 299 -7.89 12.69 -6.03
N ALA A 300 -8.18 11.53 -6.65
CA ALA A 300 -7.22 10.44 -6.76
C ALA A 300 -5.96 10.84 -7.55
N LYS A 301 -6.12 11.54 -8.67
CA LYS A 301 -5.00 12.07 -9.46
C LYS A 301 -4.18 13.10 -8.69
N ALA A 302 -4.87 14.05 -8.03
CA ALA A 302 -4.20 15.08 -7.23
C ALA A 302 -3.36 14.46 -6.10
N LEU A 303 -3.86 13.40 -5.45
CA LEU A 303 -3.12 12.66 -4.44
C LEU A 303 -1.89 11.97 -5.04
N SER A 304 -2.04 11.24 -6.14
CA SER A 304 -0.92 10.53 -6.78
C SER A 304 0.19 11.49 -7.21
N ALA A 305 -0.18 12.62 -7.83
CA ALA A 305 0.76 13.66 -8.23
C ALA A 305 1.52 14.26 -7.03
N ALA A 306 0.86 14.36 -5.89
CA ALA A 306 1.49 14.87 -4.68
C ALA A 306 2.42 13.84 -4.00
N ILE A 307 2.16 12.57 -4.16
CA ILE A 307 3.03 11.50 -3.67
C ILE A 307 4.24 11.34 -4.59
N ASP A 308 4.05 11.26 -5.90
CA ASP A 308 5.07 11.08 -6.95
C ASP A 308 6.34 10.36 -6.46
N PHE A 309 6.19 9.06 -6.18
CA PHE A 309 7.26 8.26 -5.61
C PHE A 309 7.14 6.80 -6.03
N GLU A 310 8.27 6.12 -6.17
CA GLU A 310 8.36 4.78 -6.77
C GLU A 310 7.99 3.62 -5.83
N TYR A 311 7.85 3.85 -4.53
CA TYR A 311 7.52 2.79 -3.56
C TYR A 311 6.05 2.73 -3.14
N PRO A 312 5.26 3.82 -3.13
CA PRO A 312 3.84 3.74 -2.86
C PRO A 312 3.04 3.26 -4.06
N SER A 313 1.92 2.58 -3.80
CA SER A 313 0.84 2.43 -4.76
C SER A 313 -0.46 2.99 -4.19
N HIS A 314 -1.20 3.67 -5.03
CA HIS A 314 -2.48 4.28 -4.72
C HIS A 314 -3.58 3.68 -5.58
N HIS A 315 -4.62 3.15 -4.95
CA HIS A 315 -5.70 2.43 -5.63
C HIS A 315 -7.03 3.14 -5.46
N LEU A 316 -7.67 3.46 -6.57
CA LEU A 316 -9.01 4.03 -6.59
C LEU A 316 -10.07 2.93 -6.70
N ALA A 317 -10.93 2.84 -5.69
CA ALA A 317 -12.19 2.10 -5.73
C ALA A 317 -13.35 3.11 -5.76
N ARG A 318 -13.53 3.78 -6.91
CA ARG A 318 -14.47 4.90 -7.08
C ARG A 318 -15.88 4.53 -6.62
N GLY A 319 -16.46 5.35 -5.75
CA GLY A 319 -17.83 5.19 -5.28
C GLY A 319 -18.09 3.95 -4.41
N ALA A 320 -17.06 3.22 -4.00
CA ALA A 320 -17.23 2.03 -3.17
C ALA A 320 -17.89 2.35 -1.82
N TRP A 321 -18.68 1.39 -1.34
CA TRP A 321 -19.33 1.49 -0.03
C TRP A 321 -18.41 1.06 1.11
N SER A 322 -17.50 0.12 0.86
CA SER A 322 -16.48 -0.26 1.83
C SER A 322 -15.49 0.86 2.06
N LEU A 323 -14.94 0.92 3.27
CA LEU A 323 -13.99 1.95 3.66
C LEU A 323 -12.64 1.81 2.91
N PRO A 324 -11.89 2.90 2.70
CA PRO A 324 -10.56 2.86 2.10
C PRO A 324 -9.62 1.83 2.75
N CYS A 325 -9.63 1.74 4.07
CA CYS A 325 -8.80 0.79 4.82
C CYS A 325 -9.12 -0.69 4.52
N GLU A 326 -10.37 -1.01 4.19
CA GLU A 326 -10.76 -2.38 3.79
C GLU A 326 -10.14 -2.73 2.43
N TRP A 327 -10.16 -1.79 1.48
CA TRP A 327 -9.50 -1.96 0.17
C TRP A 327 -8.00 -2.10 0.31
N ALA A 328 -7.35 -1.21 1.07
CA ALA A 328 -5.91 -1.27 1.30
C ALA A 328 -5.49 -2.59 1.95
N GLY A 329 -6.27 -3.09 2.93
CA GLY A 329 -6.03 -4.39 3.56
C GLY A 329 -6.13 -5.55 2.57
N ALA A 330 -7.16 -5.57 1.72
CA ALA A 330 -7.35 -6.59 0.68
C ALA A 330 -6.20 -6.59 -0.33
N ILE A 331 -5.86 -5.41 -0.86
CA ILE A 331 -4.79 -5.22 -1.84
C ILE A 331 -3.47 -5.76 -1.31
N VAL A 332 -3.10 -5.38 -0.09
CA VAL A 332 -1.84 -5.83 0.52
C VAL A 332 -1.87 -7.33 0.87
N GLY A 333 -3.02 -7.87 1.25
CA GLY A 333 -3.20 -9.32 1.42
C GLY A 333 -2.89 -10.08 0.13
N ALA A 334 -3.42 -9.62 -1.00
CA ALA A 334 -3.16 -10.20 -2.31
C ALA A 334 -1.67 -10.05 -2.70
N TYR A 335 -1.09 -8.87 -2.50
CA TYR A 335 0.34 -8.65 -2.77
C TYR A 335 1.23 -9.58 -1.95
N ALA A 336 0.98 -9.70 -0.65
CA ALA A 336 1.78 -10.56 0.23
C ALA A 336 1.65 -12.04 -0.13
N ARG A 337 0.45 -12.49 -0.49
CA ARG A 337 0.18 -13.87 -0.92
C ARG A 337 1.00 -14.24 -2.16
N ASP A 338 0.92 -13.42 -3.18
CA ASP A 338 1.41 -13.78 -4.51
C ASP A 338 2.90 -13.46 -4.68
N THR A 339 3.41 -12.38 -4.10
CA THR A 339 4.85 -12.08 -4.13
C THR A 339 5.70 -13.00 -3.27
N LYS A 340 5.10 -13.81 -2.40
CA LYS A 340 5.81 -14.85 -1.65
C LYS A 340 6.37 -15.94 -2.55
N ALA A 341 5.58 -16.35 -3.55
CA ALA A 341 5.97 -17.39 -4.51
C ALA A 341 6.69 -16.81 -5.72
N ASP A 342 6.21 -15.69 -6.22
CA ASP A 342 6.71 -14.99 -7.41
C ASP A 342 6.94 -13.50 -7.09
N PRO A 343 8.17 -13.09 -6.81
CA PRO A 343 8.46 -11.73 -6.37
C PRO A 343 8.05 -10.60 -7.33
N ASN A 344 8.01 -10.87 -8.63
CA ASN A 344 7.53 -9.92 -9.64
C ASN A 344 6.19 -10.33 -10.26
N HIS A 345 5.34 -10.99 -9.46
CA HIS A 345 4.04 -11.46 -9.89
C HIS A 345 3.24 -10.38 -10.64
N PRO A 346 2.73 -10.69 -11.86
CA PRO A 346 1.92 -9.75 -12.62
C PRO A 346 0.48 -9.71 -12.09
N PHE A 347 0.10 -8.63 -11.41
CA PHE A 347 -1.23 -8.46 -10.84
C PHE A 347 -2.29 -7.98 -11.84
N ILE A 348 -2.01 -8.00 -13.14
CA ILE A 348 -2.89 -7.46 -14.17
C ILE A 348 -4.14 -8.30 -14.31
N GLN A 349 -5.31 -7.65 -14.22
CA GLN A 349 -6.64 -8.25 -14.30
C GLN A 349 -6.86 -9.41 -13.31
N GLN A 350 -6.10 -9.44 -12.22
CA GLN A 350 -6.21 -10.46 -11.19
C GLN A 350 -7.40 -10.19 -10.27
N PRO A 351 -8.33 -11.15 -10.10
CA PRO A 351 -9.41 -11.02 -9.14
C PRO A 351 -8.88 -10.95 -7.71
N LEU A 352 -9.50 -10.10 -6.91
CA LEU A 352 -9.36 -10.13 -5.46
C LEU A 352 -10.27 -11.25 -4.91
N ALA A 353 -9.78 -12.04 -3.96
CA ALA A 353 -10.54 -13.17 -3.38
C ALA A 353 -11.82 -12.74 -2.65
N LEU A 354 -11.98 -11.45 -2.45
CA LEU A 354 -13.07 -10.86 -1.71
C LEU A 354 -14.39 -10.81 -2.49
N ALA A 355 -15.10 -11.90 -2.45
CA ALA A 355 -16.53 -11.91 -2.84
C ALA A 355 -17.42 -10.97 -1.99
N ARG A 356 -16.85 -10.28 -0.98
CA ARG A 356 -17.60 -9.54 0.03
C ARG A 356 -17.21 -8.07 0.22
N LEU A 357 -16.38 -7.48 -0.61
CA LEU A 357 -16.28 -6.03 -0.71
C LEU A 357 -17.54 -5.50 -1.41
N VAL A 358 -18.59 -5.47 -0.65
CA VAL A 358 -19.92 -5.11 -1.13
C VAL A 358 -19.91 -3.65 -1.54
N GLY A 359 -20.47 -3.34 -2.71
CA GLY A 359 -20.68 -1.98 -3.17
C GLY A 359 -19.54 -1.40 -3.96
N THR A 360 -18.81 -2.29 -4.62
CA THR A 360 -18.00 -1.86 -5.73
C THR A 360 -18.90 -1.35 -6.83
N LEU A 361 -18.63 -0.17 -7.28
CA LEU A 361 -18.89 0.34 -8.60
C LEU A 361 -20.19 -0.21 -9.24
N ASP A 362 -21.28 0.45 -9.05
CA ASP A 362 -22.37 0.32 -10.00
C ASP A 362 -21.84 0.84 -11.35
N ILE A 363 -21.65 -0.06 -12.32
CA ILE A 363 -21.13 0.29 -13.66
C ILE A 363 -22.03 1.35 -14.31
N ALA A 364 -23.32 1.37 -13.97
CA ALA A 364 -24.25 2.35 -14.52
C ALA A 364 -24.07 3.75 -13.92
N THR A 365 -23.61 3.88 -12.67
CA THR A 365 -23.51 5.16 -11.96
C THR A 365 -22.10 5.55 -11.57
N ASP A 366 -21.25 4.58 -11.25
CA ASP A 366 -19.91 4.80 -10.70
C ASP A 366 -18.79 4.15 -11.57
N GLY A 367 -19.13 3.48 -12.67
CA GLY A 367 -18.17 2.87 -13.59
C GLY A 367 -17.25 3.92 -14.23
N LEU A 368 -15.99 3.54 -14.43
CA LEU A 368 -15.02 4.37 -15.14
C LEU A 368 -15.23 4.22 -16.65
N LEU A 369 -15.10 5.34 -17.37
CA LEU A 369 -15.00 5.32 -18.82
C LEU A 369 -13.58 4.93 -19.23
N ALA A 370 -13.39 4.32 -20.40
CA ALA A 370 -12.06 3.94 -20.88
C ALA A 370 -11.07 5.13 -20.94
N SER A 371 -11.57 6.33 -21.21
CA SER A 371 -10.76 7.57 -21.18
C SER A 371 -10.36 7.99 -19.76
N GLU A 372 -11.23 7.73 -18.75
CA GLU A 372 -10.90 7.98 -17.34
C GLU A 372 -9.90 6.96 -16.82
N GLU A 373 -9.99 5.70 -17.27
CA GLU A 373 -9.04 4.63 -16.93
C GLU A 373 -7.63 4.94 -17.42
N GLU A 374 -7.49 5.33 -18.69
CA GLU A 374 -6.19 5.73 -19.27
C GLU A 374 -5.65 6.99 -18.58
N ASP A 375 -6.50 7.97 -18.28
CA ASP A 375 -6.12 9.19 -17.58
C ASP A 375 -5.66 8.93 -16.14
N LEU A 376 -6.28 8.00 -15.42
CA LEU A 376 -5.83 7.57 -14.09
C LEU A 376 -4.44 6.92 -14.15
N LEU A 377 -4.25 5.99 -15.08
CA LEU A 377 -2.96 5.32 -15.24
C LEU A 377 -1.84 6.29 -15.66
N ALA A 378 -2.16 7.27 -16.49
CA ALA A 378 -1.23 8.32 -16.89
C ALA A 378 -0.81 9.24 -15.72
N HIS A 379 -1.56 9.24 -14.62
CA HIS A 379 -1.26 10.03 -13.42
C HIS A 379 -0.88 9.17 -12.20
N GLY A 380 -0.37 7.97 -12.41
CA GLY A 380 0.11 7.11 -11.32
C GLY A 380 -0.98 6.58 -10.38
N VAL A 381 -2.23 6.47 -10.86
CA VAL A 381 -3.35 5.92 -10.08
C VAL A 381 -3.73 4.55 -10.60
N SER A 382 -3.61 3.54 -9.75
CA SER A 382 -4.21 2.22 -10.00
C SER A 382 -5.72 2.29 -9.76
N TYR A 383 -6.50 1.49 -10.46
CA TYR A 383 -7.92 1.40 -10.18
C TYR A 383 -8.41 -0.04 -10.06
N ILE A 384 -9.51 -0.21 -9.34
CA ILE A 384 -10.17 -1.48 -9.12
C ILE A 384 -11.34 -1.59 -10.10
N GLY A 385 -11.27 -2.58 -10.96
CA GLY A 385 -12.34 -2.94 -11.87
C GLY A 385 -13.16 -4.12 -11.36
N ARG A 386 -13.96 -4.70 -12.26
CA ARG A 386 -14.80 -5.87 -11.99
C ARG A 386 -14.65 -6.92 -13.08
N THR A 387 -14.75 -8.18 -12.68
CA THR A 387 -15.01 -9.27 -13.62
C THR A 387 -16.45 -9.20 -14.15
N ALA A 388 -16.76 -9.94 -15.20
CA ALA A 388 -18.13 -10.08 -15.70
C ALA A 388 -19.12 -10.61 -14.64
N GLN A 389 -18.63 -11.32 -13.62
CA GLN A 389 -19.41 -11.81 -12.49
C GLN A 389 -19.52 -10.78 -11.33
N GLY A 390 -19.00 -9.58 -11.51
CA GLY A 390 -19.04 -8.52 -10.50
C GLY A 390 -17.98 -8.64 -9.40
N VAL A 391 -17.01 -9.56 -9.52
CA VAL A 391 -15.93 -9.71 -8.54
C VAL A 391 -14.91 -8.58 -8.74
N PRO A 392 -14.49 -7.89 -7.67
CA PRO A 392 -13.43 -6.89 -7.75
C PRO A 392 -12.12 -7.49 -8.27
N ARG A 393 -11.42 -6.74 -9.10
CA ARG A 393 -10.11 -7.15 -9.61
C ARG A 393 -9.17 -5.97 -9.74
N PHE A 394 -7.88 -6.23 -9.65
CA PHE A 394 -6.89 -5.29 -10.16
C PHE A 394 -7.05 -5.14 -11.67
N GLU A 395 -7.03 -3.92 -12.18
CA GLU A 395 -6.87 -3.75 -13.63
C GLU A 395 -5.39 -3.66 -14.00
N ARG A 396 -4.68 -2.68 -13.49
CA ARG A 396 -3.22 -2.57 -13.61
C ARG A 396 -2.65 -1.87 -12.38
N PRO A 397 -2.09 -2.60 -11.42
CA PRO A 397 -1.42 -2.00 -10.27
C PRO A 397 -0.13 -1.29 -10.68
N ILE A 398 -0.10 0.01 -10.43
CA ILE A 398 1.04 0.89 -10.75
C ILE A 398 1.50 1.63 -9.50
N THR A 399 2.73 2.12 -9.54
CA THR A 399 3.25 3.02 -8.51
C THR A 399 2.71 4.43 -8.73
N THR A 400 2.87 5.31 -7.77
CA THR A 400 2.51 6.72 -7.93
C THR A 400 3.54 7.52 -8.76
N TYR A 401 4.67 6.91 -9.10
CA TYR A 401 5.68 7.51 -9.97
C TYR A 401 5.30 7.30 -11.44
N TYR A 402 5.11 8.38 -12.18
CA TYR A 402 4.69 8.34 -13.58
C TYR A 402 5.43 9.33 -14.47
N GLU A 403 6.17 10.28 -13.88
CA GLU A 403 6.97 11.28 -14.60
C GLU A 403 8.41 11.31 -14.05
N ASP A 404 9.36 11.61 -14.92
CA ASP A 404 10.75 11.85 -14.53
C ASP A 404 10.94 13.30 -14.00
N ALA A 405 12.15 13.63 -13.59
CA ALA A 405 12.46 14.95 -13.06
C ALA A 405 12.29 16.10 -14.10
N ASP A 406 12.21 15.76 -15.37
CA ASP A 406 12.01 16.70 -16.47
C ASP A 406 10.53 16.78 -16.90
N GLY A 407 9.64 16.04 -16.24
CA GLY A 407 8.20 15.99 -16.52
C GLY A 407 7.82 15.12 -17.72
N ASN A 408 8.71 14.20 -18.14
CA ASN A 408 8.37 13.25 -19.18
C ASN A 408 7.80 11.97 -18.58
N ALA A 409 6.86 11.35 -19.27
CA ALA A 409 6.30 10.07 -18.85
C ALA A 409 7.39 9.00 -18.68
N ASP A 410 7.43 8.36 -17.52
CA ASP A 410 8.43 7.34 -17.18
C ASP A 410 7.78 6.03 -16.73
N ASP A 411 7.93 5.00 -17.53
CA ASP A 411 7.36 3.67 -17.31
C ASP A 411 8.34 2.65 -16.70
N ARG A 412 9.58 3.07 -16.41
CA ARG A 412 10.64 2.17 -15.90
C ARG A 412 10.24 1.46 -14.64
N VAL A 413 9.55 2.16 -13.74
CA VAL A 413 9.07 1.65 -12.45
C VAL A 413 7.55 1.76 -12.28
N LEU A 414 6.85 1.99 -13.36
CA LEU A 414 5.41 2.19 -13.34
C LEU A 414 4.67 0.99 -12.71
N ASP A 415 4.98 -0.24 -13.11
CA ASP A 415 4.27 -1.42 -12.60
C ASP A 415 4.78 -1.83 -11.22
N VAL A 416 3.88 -2.00 -10.25
CA VAL A 416 4.19 -2.43 -8.86
C VAL A 416 4.97 -3.75 -8.84
N SER A 417 4.71 -4.66 -9.77
CA SER A 417 5.44 -5.92 -9.91
C SER A 417 6.93 -5.71 -10.18
N LYS A 418 7.30 -4.70 -10.99
CA LYS A 418 8.71 -4.35 -11.20
C LYS A 418 9.36 -3.89 -9.90
N THR A 419 8.69 -3.02 -9.14
CA THR A 419 9.18 -2.55 -7.83
C THR A 419 9.40 -3.72 -6.87
N PHE A 420 8.45 -4.64 -6.75
CA PHE A 420 8.62 -5.84 -5.91
C PHE A 420 9.75 -6.75 -6.41
N GLY A 421 9.83 -6.99 -7.72
CA GLY A 421 10.95 -7.71 -8.33
C GLY A 421 12.28 -7.05 -7.97
N MET A 422 12.37 -5.73 -8.15
CA MET A 422 13.53 -4.92 -7.82
C MET A 422 13.94 -5.06 -6.35
N MET A 423 13.06 -4.80 -5.41
CA MET A 423 13.30 -4.91 -3.97
C MET A 423 13.75 -6.32 -3.57
N SER A 424 13.14 -7.31 -4.17
CA SER A 424 13.38 -8.72 -3.88
C SER A 424 14.77 -9.21 -4.33
N VAL A 425 15.47 -8.82 -5.45
CA VAL A 425 16.91 -9.08 -5.82
C VAL A 425 17.91 -8.31 -4.89
N GLY A 426 17.77 -6.92 -4.37
CA GLY A 426 18.71 -6.27 -3.42
C GLY A 426 18.71 -6.91 -2.07
N ALA A 427 17.56 -7.34 -1.56
CA ALA A 427 17.56 -8.06 -0.32
C ALA A 427 18.34 -9.39 -0.46
N ASP A 428 18.16 -10.13 -1.58
CA ASP A 428 18.92 -11.36 -1.83
C ASP A 428 20.41 -11.07 -2.03
N LEU A 429 20.77 -10.13 -2.88
CA LEU A 429 22.16 -9.75 -3.09
C LEU A 429 22.81 -9.23 -1.80
N ARG A 430 22.09 -8.44 -1.00
CA ARG A 430 22.57 -7.99 0.32
C ARG A 430 22.91 -9.19 1.19
N THR A 431 21.96 -10.10 1.37
CA THR A 431 22.15 -11.30 2.20
C THR A 431 23.26 -12.20 1.65
N PHE A 432 23.32 -12.35 0.33
CA PHE A 432 24.34 -13.11 -0.35
C PHE A 432 25.74 -12.50 -0.13
N MET A 433 25.92 -11.20 -0.37
CA MET A 433 27.18 -10.51 -0.22
C MET A 433 27.64 -10.42 1.24
N GLN A 434 26.73 -10.22 2.18
CA GLN A 434 27.03 -10.31 3.62
C GLN A 434 27.57 -11.69 4.00
N ARG A 435 26.97 -12.77 3.49
CA ARG A 435 27.42 -14.14 3.74
C ARG A 435 28.78 -14.42 3.11
N VAL A 436 28.97 -14.02 1.85
CA VAL A 436 30.21 -14.26 1.09
C VAL A 436 31.36 -13.41 1.59
N GLY A 437 31.11 -12.15 1.95
CA GLY A 437 32.12 -11.21 2.46
C GLY A 437 32.51 -11.43 3.91
N LYS A 438 31.74 -12.23 4.67
CA LYS A 438 32.01 -12.44 6.08
C LYS A 438 33.42 -13.05 6.31
N GLY A 439 34.25 -12.30 7.03
CA GLY A 439 35.64 -12.72 7.40
C GLY A 439 36.64 -12.66 6.25
N LYS A 440 36.29 -12.05 5.12
CA LYS A 440 37.19 -11.85 3.99
C LYS A 440 37.84 -10.47 4.02
N LYS A 441 38.99 -10.38 3.34
CA LYS A 441 39.72 -9.15 3.07
C LYS A 441 39.38 -8.70 1.65
N LEU A 442 39.28 -7.40 1.43
CA LEU A 442 39.08 -6.83 0.11
C LEU A 442 40.42 -6.47 -0.52
N ALA A 443 40.60 -6.81 -1.79
CA ALA A 443 41.74 -6.39 -2.58
C ALA A 443 41.27 -5.94 -3.97
N LYS A 444 41.82 -4.85 -4.47
CA LYS A 444 41.49 -4.32 -5.80
C LYS A 444 41.85 -5.32 -6.89
N THR A 445 43.13 -5.73 -6.91
CA THR A 445 43.65 -6.75 -7.80
C THR A 445 44.67 -7.63 -7.03
N LEU A 446 44.88 -8.82 -7.52
CA LEU A 446 46.01 -9.64 -7.04
C LEU A 446 47.24 -9.46 -7.95
N PRO A 447 48.46 -9.58 -7.44
CA PRO A 447 49.68 -9.58 -8.27
C PRO A 447 49.57 -10.63 -9.39
N THR A 448 50.07 -10.29 -10.58
CA THR A 448 50.09 -11.18 -11.73
C THR A 448 50.80 -12.51 -11.36
N GLY A 449 50.13 -13.63 -11.61
CA GLY A 449 50.62 -14.96 -11.21
C GLY A 449 50.09 -15.47 -9.87
N SER A 450 49.33 -14.69 -9.13
CA SER A 450 48.67 -15.16 -7.88
C SER A 450 47.42 -16.00 -8.18
N THR A 451 47.57 -17.21 -8.65
CA THR A 451 46.47 -18.17 -8.83
C THR A 451 46.78 -19.44 -8.03
N PRO A 452 45.86 -19.98 -7.25
CA PRO A 452 44.47 -19.52 -7.02
C PRO A 452 44.35 -18.31 -6.07
N ILE A 453 43.22 -17.59 -6.15
CA ILE A 453 42.89 -16.51 -5.21
C ILE A 453 42.84 -17.11 -3.79
N PRO A 454 43.56 -16.55 -2.79
CA PRO A 454 43.42 -17.01 -1.42
C PRO A 454 41.98 -17.00 -0.94
N PRO A 455 41.49 -18.03 -0.24
CA PRO A 455 40.06 -18.17 0.09
C PRO A 455 39.53 -17.08 1.03
N ASN A 456 40.42 -16.35 1.70
CA ASN A 456 40.11 -15.25 2.60
C ASN A 456 40.16 -13.85 1.93
N ILE A 457 40.38 -13.81 0.61
CA ILE A 457 40.40 -12.56 -0.16
C ILE A 457 39.22 -12.54 -1.14
N ILE A 458 38.62 -11.40 -1.29
CA ILE A 458 37.67 -11.07 -2.36
C ILE A 458 38.26 -9.95 -3.20
N THR A 459 38.25 -10.10 -4.53
CA THR A 459 38.69 -9.07 -5.47
C THR A 459 37.50 -8.53 -6.25
N GLU A 460 37.67 -7.39 -6.97
CA GLU A 460 36.66 -6.83 -7.85
C GLU A 460 36.12 -7.90 -8.83
N ASP A 461 37.00 -8.62 -9.53
CA ASP A 461 36.62 -9.66 -10.49
C ASP A 461 35.93 -10.86 -9.84
N SER A 462 36.41 -11.30 -8.67
CA SER A 462 35.77 -12.41 -7.95
C SER A 462 34.39 -12.02 -7.45
N ALA A 463 34.22 -10.80 -6.95
CA ALA A 463 32.93 -10.27 -6.53
C ALA A 463 31.96 -10.14 -7.72
N LYS A 464 32.45 -9.62 -8.86
CA LYS A 464 31.69 -9.54 -10.13
C LYS A 464 31.18 -10.92 -10.55
N SER A 465 32.08 -11.91 -10.56
CA SER A 465 31.74 -13.29 -10.94
C SER A 465 30.72 -13.92 -9.99
N LEU A 466 30.83 -13.70 -8.67
CA LEU A 466 29.90 -14.18 -7.66
C LEU A 466 28.52 -13.56 -7.82
N ILE A 467 28.42 -12.24 -8.03
CA ILE A 467 27.17 -11.52 -8.26
C ILE A 467 26.50 -12.05 -9.53
N LEU A 468 27.22 -12.14 -10.64
CA LEU A 468 26.70 -12.67 -11.90
C LEU A 468 26.23 -14.12 -11.78
N GLY A 469 27.01 -14.96 -11.09
CA GLY A 469 26.62 -16.34 -10.82
C GLY A 469 25.32 -16.41 -10.02
N ARG A 470 25.15 -15.54 -9.01
CA ARG A 470 23.90 -15.47 -8.23
C ARG A 470 22.72 -15.00 -9.05
N LEU A 471 22.91 -13.96 -9.86
CA LEU A 471 21.84 -13.43 -10.73
C LEU A 471 21.37 -14.48 -11.74
N ARG A 472 22.30 -15.16 -12.42
CA ARG A 472 21.96 -16.18 -13.43
C ARG A 472 21.30 -17.40 -12.79
N SER A 473 21.87 -17.92 -11.72
CA SER A 473 21.41 -19.17 -11.10
C SER A 473 20.09 -19.06 -10.36
N LYS A 474 19.70 -17.84 -9.95
CA LYS A 474 18.45 -17.60 -9.24
C LYS A 474 17.52 -16.69 -10.02
N HIS A 475 17.86 -15.44 -10.20
CA HIS A 475 16.91 -14.42 -10.64
C HIS A 475 16.54 -14.49 -12.13
N VAL A 476 17.46 -14.92 -12.98
CA VAL A 476 17.14 -15.24 -14.37
C VAL A 476 16.38 -16.56 -14.44
N ALA A 477 16.80 -17.56 -13.65
CA ALA A 477 16.14 -18.87 -13.61
C ALA A 477 14.70 -18.77 -13.08
N ASP A 478 14.45 -17.91 -12.08
CA ASP A 478 13.13 -17.64 -11.51
C ASP A 478 12.28 -16.69 -12.39
N GLY A 479 12.81 -16.21 -13.53
CA GLY A 479 12.08 -15.32 -14.45
C GLY A 479 11.90 -13.88 -13.93
N VAL A 480 12.64 -13.47 -12.90
CA VAL A 480 12.56 -12.11 -12.33
C VAL A 480 13.32 -11.10 -13.18
N ILE A 481 14.51 -11.49 -13.67
CA ILE A 481 15.39 -10.64 -14.48
C ILE A 481 15.41 -11.14 -15.92
N ARG A 482 15.45 -10.21 -16.86
CA ARG A 482 15.66 -10.52 -18.26
C ARG A 482 17.09 -10.99 -18.50
N GLY A 483 17.27 -12.28 -18.84
CA GLY A 483 18.58 -12.87 -19.07
C GLY A 483 19.32 -12.26 -20.26
N ASP A 484 18.62 -11.95 -21.35
CA ASP A 484 19.16 -11.26 -22.52
C ASP A 484 19.76 -9.90 -22.17
N LYS A 485 19.07 -9.14 -21.29
CA LYS A 485 19.54 -7.83 -20.85
C LYS A 485 20.65 -7.90 -19.80
N LEU A 486 20.72 -8.96 -19.02
CA LEU A 486 21.86 -9.19 -18.14
C LEU A 486 23.13 -9.46 -18.94
N GLU A 487 23.07 -10.27 -20.00
CA GLU A 487 24.21 -10.54 -20.87
C GLU A 487 24.66 -9.30 -21.66
N GLU A 488 23.72 -8.44 -22.05
CA GLU A 488 24.02 -7.13 -22.67
C GLU A 488 24.84 -6.26 -21.70
N VAL A 489 24.40 -6.10 -20.45
CA VAL A 489 25.09 -5.35 -19.38
C VAL A 489 26.49 -5.89 -19.09
N VAL A 490 26.69 -7.20 -19.22
CA VAL A 490 28.01 -7.84 -19.07
C VAL A 490 28.91 -7.52 -20.27
N THR A 491 28.34 -7.56 -21.49
CA THR A 491 29.10 -7.41 -22.74
C THR A 491 29.51 -5.96 -22.97
N ASP A 492 28.64 -5.00 -22.66
CA ASP A 492 28.90 -3.57 -22.82
C ASP A 492 29.73 -2.97 -21.67
N GLY A 493 29.98 -3.75 -20.62
CA GLY A 493 30.76 -3.31 -19.46
C GLY A 493 30.00 -2.42 -18.47
N SER A 494 28.68 -2.28 -18.60
CA SER A 494 27.85 -1.44 -17.72
C SER A 494 27.79 -1.97 -16.28
N LEU A 495 28.08 -3.26 -16.04
CA LEU A 495 28.31 -3.80 -14.70
C LEU A 495 29.67 -3.36 -14.19
N ILE A 496 29.69 -2.44 -13.26
CA ILE A 496 30.90 -1.96 -12.61
C ILE A 496 30.96 -2.52 -11.19
N VAL A 497 32.08 -3.14 -10.85
CA VAL A 497 32.42 -3.60 -9.51
C VAL A 497 33.81 -3.11 -9.20
N GLN A 498 33.95 -2.23 -8.22
CA GLN A 498 35.21 -1.57 -7.91
C GLN A 498 35.37 -1.32 -6.41
N VAL A 499 36.60 -1.30 -5.95
CA VAL A 499 36.92 -0.81 -4.61
C VAL A 499 36.79 0.71 -4.62
N ASP A 500 36.11 1.25 -3.61
CA ASP A 500 35.92 2.69 -3.47
C ASP A 500 37.27 3.42 -3.45
N GLY A 501 37.31 4.57 -4.13
CA GLY A 501 38.55 5.33 -4.28
C GLY A 501 38.99 6.05 -2.99
N THR A 502 38.11 6.16 -2.02
CA THR A 502 38.32 6.86 -0.75
C THR A 502 38.39 5.90 0.44
N ASP A 503 37.60 4.81 0.39
CA ASP A 503 37.56 3.77 1.42
C ASP A 503 37.93 2.41 0.81
N GLU A 504 39.18 1.99 0.97
CA GLU A 504 39.68 0.70 0.49
C GLU A 504 38.98 -0.51 1.12
N THR A 505 38.13 -0.32 2.12
CA THR A 505 37.34 -1.38 2.76
C THR A 505 35.95 -1.53 2.16
N GLN A 506 35.57 -0.64 1.24
CA GLN A 506 34.28 -0.60 0.57
C GLN A 506 34.39 -1.13 -0.87
N LEU A 507 33.44 -1.99 -1.25
CA LEU A 507 33.24 -2.47 -2.62
C LEU A 507 31.96 -1.85 -3.19
N ASP A 508 32.10 -1.04 -4.22
CA ASP A 508 30.99 -0.45 -4.95
C ASP A 508 30.55 -1.34 -6.09
N VAL A 509 29.26 -1.52 -6.23
CA VAL A 509 28.64 -2.29 -7.30
C VAL A 509 27.57 -1.44 -7.98
N PHE A 510 27.80 -1.13 -9.25
CA PHE A 510 26.77 -0.56 -10.13
C PHE A 510 26.28 -1.63 -11.10
N LEU A 511 25.00 -1.92 -11.05
CA LEU A 511 24.41 -3.05 -11.76
C LEU A 511 23.07 -2.61 -12.39
N PRO A 512 23.06 -2.13 -13.64
CA PRO A 512 21.84 -1.81 -14.36
C PRO A 512 21.14 -3.10 -14.78
N LEU A 513 19.99 -3.39 -14.21
CA LEU A 513 19.21 -4.59 -14.51
C LEU A 513 17.84 -4.22 -15.10
N ARG A 514 17.24 -5.16 -15.82
CA ARG A 514 15.88 -5.06 -16.31
C ARG A 514 15.03 -6.22 -15.79
N ILE A 515 14.01 -5.87 -15.04
CA ILE A 515 12.99 -6.83 -14.59
C ILE A 515 12.14 -7.28 -15.78
N VAL A 516 11.69 -8.52 -15.75
CA VAL A 516 10.74 -9.03 -16.74
C VAL A 516 9.43 -8.25 -16.59
N PRO A 517 8.98 -7.51 -17.63
CA PRO A 517 7.76 -6.73 -17.52
C PRO A 517 6.53 -7.63 -17.58
N PRO A 518 5.41 -7.24 -16.94
CA PRO A 518 4.15 -7.94 -17.09
C PRO A 518 3.61 -7.83 -18.52
N LEU A 519 2.86 -8.82 -18.99
CA LEU A 519 2.12 -8.75 -20.25
C LEU A 519 0.86 -7.89 -20.05
N VAL A 520 0.90 -6.65 -20.53
CA VAL A 520 -0.20 -5.69 -20.37
C VAL A 520 -1.16 -5.69 -21.56
N LYS A 521 -0.65 -5.76 -22.77
CA LYS A 521 -1.45 -5.64 -24.01
C LYS A 521 -1.12 -6.75 -24.99
N THR A 522 -2.14 -7.33 -25.62
CA THR A 522 -2.00 -8.28 -26.72
C THR A 522 -2.80 -7.76 -27.91
N SER A 523 -2.16 -7.62 -29.07
CA SER A 523 -2.82 -7.28 -30.32
C SER A 523 -2.88 -8.51 -31.21
N ILE A 524 -4.09 -8.88 -31.66
CA ILE A 524 -4.31 -9.98 -32.60
C ILE A 524 -5.00 -9.41 -33.82
N VAL A 525 -4.39 -9.59 -34.98
CA VAL A 525 -4.98 -9.22 -36.27
C VAL A 525 -5.43 -10.51 -36.95
N LEU A 526 -6.74 -10.65 -37.16
CA LEU A 526 -7.30 -11.73 -37.94
C LEU A 526 -7.54 -11.23 -39.37
N VAL A 527 -6.93 -11.89 -40.33
CA VAL A 527 -7.11 -11.60 -41.76
C VAL A 527 -7.80 -12.79 -42.40
N GLN A 528 -8.95 -12.55 -43.04
CA GLN A 528 -9.61 -13.56 -43.85
C GLN A 528 -8.81 -13.73 -45.15
N ALA A 529 -8.33 -14.94 -45.40
CA ALA A 529 -7.62 -15.32 -46.63
C ALA A 529 -8.59 -15.63 -47.77
#